data_f266e7d71a87d8572dbe65d46ac87a38
#
_entry.id   f266e7d71a87d8572dbe65d46ac87a38
#
_cell.length_a   1.000
_cell.length_b   1.000
_cell.length_c   1.000
_cell.angle_alpha   90.00
_cell.angle_beta   90.00
_cell.angle_gamma   90.00
#
_symmetry.space_group_name_H-M   'P 1'
#
loop_
_entity.id
_entity.type
_entity.pdbx_description
1 polymer ?
#
loop_
_entity_poly.entity_id
_entity_poly.type
_entity_poly.pdbx_seq_one_letter_code
_entity_poly.pdbx_strand_id
1 'polypeptide(L)'
;YADYAVLRGDPSDGLPGVKGIGEKTAAALLNTHGSLDEIVRAAQANPGAGALSRVAAHLDYVARARQVVAIPRDLPLPDVDLERPRKPPIPEVTALADALGLTAAVGRLSAALEGTAA
;
A
#
# COMPACT_ATOMS: atom_id res chain seq x y z
N TYR A 1 -5.82 3.93 4.90
CA TYR A 1 -5.14 2.68 5.29
C TYR A 1 -3.89 2.95 6.13
N ALA A 2 -3.07 3.94 5.77
CA ALA A 2 -1.85 4.27 6.53
C ALA A 2 -2.10 4.49 8.03
N ASP A 3 -3.06 5.31 8.38
CA ASP A 3 -3.43 5.59 9.79
C ASP A 3 -3.90 4.32 10.52
N TYR A 4 -4.61 3.46 9.81
CA TYR A 4 -5.07 2.17 10.35
C TYR A 4 -3.88 1.23 10.62
N ALA A 5 -2.92 1.14 9.69
CA ALA A 5 -1.72 0.33 9.85
C ALA A 5 -0.85 0.81 11.03
N VAL A 6 -0.74 2.12 11.25
CA VAL A 6 -0.04 2.66 12.43
C VAL A 6 -0.71 2.19 13.73
N LEU A 7 -2.03 2.26 13.81
CA LEU A 7 -2.77 1.90 15.04
C LEU A 7 -2.78 0.41 15.30
N ARG A 8 -3.19 -0.39 14.31
CA ARG A 8 -3.33 -1.84 14.43
C ARG A 8 -1.97 -2.56 14.38
N GLY A 9 -1.04 -2.04 13.61
CA GLY A 9 0.17 -2.72 13.17
C GLY A 9 -0.01 -3.43 11.84
N ASP A 10 1.12 -3.65 11.17
CA ASP A 10 1.23 -4.44 9.95
C ASP A 10 2.51 -5.28 10.01
N PRO A 11 2.39 -6.58 10.31
CA PRO A 11 3.57 -7.45 10.44
C PRO A 11 4.39 -7.57 9.16
N SER A 12 3.77 -7.43 7.98
CA SER A 12 4.47 -7.48 6.69
C SER A 12 5.43 -6.31 6.51
N ASP A 13 5.08 -5.15 7.08
CA ASP A 13 5.88 -3.94 7.06
C ASP A 13 6.72 -3.74 8.34
N GLY A 14 6.73 -4.74 9.23
CA GLY A 14 7.46 -4.68 10.50
C GLY A 14 6.87 -3.69 11.51
N LEU A 15 5.60 -3.29 11.36
CA LEU A 15 4.92 -2.38 12.27
C LEU A 15 4.23 -3.16 13.40
N PRO A 16 4.65 -2.99 14.67
CA PRO A 16 4.05 -3.72 15.79
C PRO A 16 2.65 -3.24 16.18
N GLY A 17 2.26 -2.03 15.77
CA GLY A 17 1.01 -1.39 16.20
C GLY A 17 1.06 -0.81 17.62
N VAL A 18 0.01 -0.13 18.00
CA VAL A 18 -0.18 0.37 19.37
C VAL A 18 -0.65 -0.79 20.25
N LYS A 19 0.10 -1.08 21.30
CA LYS A 19 -0.20 -2.20 22.20
C LYS A 19 -1.63 -2.16 22.73
N GLY A 20 -2.38 -3.22 22.48
CA GLY A 20 -3.78 -3.36 22.89
C GLY A 20 -4.80 -2.69 21.96
N ILE A 21 -4.36 -2.15 20.81
CA ILE A 21 -5.26 -1.69 19.74
C ILE A 21 -5.25 -2.72 18.62
N GLY A 22 -6.33 -3.48 18.53
CA GLY A 22 -6.56 -4.41 17.42
C GLY A 22 -7.46 -3.78 16.36
N GLU A 23 -7.81 -4.59 15.36
CA GLU A 23 -8.58 -4.21 14.18
C GLU A 23 -9.85 -3.39 14.51
N LYS A 24 -10.73 -3.94 15.35
CA LYS A 24 -11.99 -3.29 15.70
C LYS A 24 -11.80 -1.94 16.40
N THR A 25 -10.79 -1.86 17.28
CA THR A 25 -10.50 -0.64 18.03
C THR A 25 -9.88 0.43 17.13
N ALA A 26 -8.97 0.05 16.24
CA ALA A 26 -8.37 0.95 15.26
C ALA A 26 -9.44 1.53 14.32
N ALA A 27 -10.31 0.68 13.78
CA ALA A 27 -11.42 1.12 12.94
C ALA A 27 -12.39 2.06 13.70
N ALA A 28 -12.75 1.72 14.93
CA ALA A 28 -13.64 2.56 15.75
C ALA A 28 -13.02 3.94 16.04
N LEU A 29 -11.73 4.00 16.37
CA LEU A 29 -11.02 5.26 16.58
C LEU A 29 -11.04 6.14 15.33
N LEU A 30 -10.73 5.56 14.16
CA LEU A 30 -10.73 6.29 12.88
C LEU A 30 -12.15 6.74 12.48
N ASN A 31 -13.15 5.91 12.68
CA ASN A 31 -14.54 6.30 12.39
C ASN A 31 -15.03 7.44 13.30
N THR A 32 -14.57 7.47 14.55
CA THR A 32 -14.97 8.50 15.51
C THR A 32 -14.22 9.81 15.30
N HIS A 33 -12.92 9.75 15.02
CA HIS A 33 -12.05 10.93 14.98
C HIS A 33 -11.63 11.33 13.56
N GLY A 34 -11.83 10.48 12.54
CA GLY A 34 -11.56 10.77 11.14
C GLY A 34 -10.11 10.55 10.72
N SER A 35 -9.12 10.93 11.52
CA SER A 35 -7.71 10.81 11.19
C SER A 35 -6.83 10.47 12.39
N LEU A 36 -5.62 9.99 12.13
CA LEU A 36 -4.62 9.73 13.17
C LEU A 36 -4.23 11.02 13.92
N ASP A 37 -4.21 12.18 13.24
CA ASP A 37 -3.94 13.47 13.88
C ASP A 37 -4.98 13.83 14.91
N GLU A 38 -6.25 13.63 14.58
CA GLU A 38 -7.34 13.89 15.53
C GLU A 38 -7.32 12.90 16.69
N ILE A 39 -6.99 11.64 16.43
CA ILE A 39 -6.82 10.62 17.47
C ILE A 39 -5.69 10.99 18.42
N VAL A 40 -4.55 11.44 17.90
CA VAL A 40 -3.41 11.89 18.71
C VAL A 40 -3.79 13.11 19.56
N ARG A 41 -4.46 14.11 18.98
CA ARG A 41 -4.96 15.29 19.72
C ARG A 41 -5.93 14.89 20.84
N ALA A 42 -6.88 14.01 20.53
CA ALA A 42 -7.83 13.50 21.51
C ALA A 42 -7.14 12.71 22.64
N ALA A 43 -6.13 11.90 22.32
CA ALA A 43 -5.35 11.14 23.27
C ALA A 43 -4.51 12.05 24.20
N GLN A 44 -3.95 13.12 23.66
CA GLN A 44 -3.22 14.12 24.45
C GLN A 44 -4.15 14.92 25.38
N ALA A 45 -5.35 15.27 24.90
CA ALA A 45 -6.36 15.99 25.70
C ALA A 45 -6.96 15.12 26.81
N ASN A 46 -7.12 13.80 26.56
CA ASN A 46 -7.76 12.86 27.48
C ASN A 46 -6.95 11.56 27.63
N PRO A 47 -5.75 11.60 28.23
CA PRO A 47 -4.82 10.47 28.23
C PRO A 47 -5.31 9.26 29.05
N GLY A 48 -6.38 9.42 29.84
CA GLY A 48 -7.00 8.35 30.62
C GLY A 48 -8.20 7.69 29.96
N ALA A 49 -8.66 8.15 28.80
CA ALA A 49 -9.95 7.74 28.24
C ALA A 49 -9.81 6.47 27.37
N GLY A 50 -10.21 5.32 27.87
CA GLY A 50 -10.43 4.09 27.10
C GLY A 50 -9.30 3.72 26.12
N ALA A 51 -9.61 3.61 24.82
CA ALA A 51 -8.61 3.30 23.81
C ALA A 51 -7.60 4.44 23.58
N LEU A 52 -7.98 5.68 23.82
CA LEU A 52 -7.10 6.85 23.70
C LEU A 52 -5.92 6.80 24.67
N SER A 53 -6.11 6.21 25.87
CA SER A 53 -5.02 6.03 26.84
C SER A 53 -3.87 5.18 26.29
N ARG A 54 -4.19 4.20 25.45
CA ARG A 54 -3.18 3.33 24.81
C ARG A 54 -2.41 4.11 23.74
N VAL A 55 -3.09 4.96 22.97
CA VAL A 55 -2.44 5.86 22.03
C VAL A 55 -1.54 6.85 22.76
N ALA A 56 -2.03 7.48 23.83
CA ALA A 56 -1.27 8.42 24.65
C ALA A 56 0.03 7.80 25.22
N ALA A 57 -0.03 6.52 25.60
CA ALA A 57 1.13 5.79 26.11
C ALA A 57 2.17 5.43 25.03
N HIS A 58 1.84 5.58 23.74
CA HIS A 58 2.68 5.14 22.63
C HIS A 58 2.92 6.23 21.57
N LEU A 59 2.86 7.50 21.93
CA LEU A 59 2.99 8.63 20.99
C LEU A 59 4.31 8.61 20.22
N ASP A 60 5.41 8.20 20.85
CA ASP A 60 6.71 8.08 20.19
C ASP A 60 6.72 7.00 19.09
N TYR A 61 6.04 5.89 19.34
CA TYR A 61 5.83 4.85 18.31
C TYR A 61 5.00 5.41 17.18
N VAL A 62 3.86 6.03 17.49
CA VAL A 62 2.94 6.59 16.48
C VAL A 62 3.66 7.59 15.57
N ALA A 63 4.47 8.48 16.15
CA ALA A 63 5.22 9.47 15.39
C ALA A 63 6.23 8.82 14.41
N ARG A 64 6.93 7.77 14.83
CA ARG A 64 7.89 7.04 13.97
C ARG A 64 7.19 6.18 12.93
N ALA A 65 6.18 5.41 13.33
CA ALA A 65 5.43 4.54 12.43
C ALA A 65 4.78 5.32 11.30
N ARG A 66 4.29 6.51 11.58
CA ARG A 66 3.70 7.41 10.59
C ARG A 66 4.68 7.78 9.47
N GLN A 67 5.95 8.01 9.80
CA GLN A 67 6.98 8.30 8.80
C GLN A 67 7.28 7.08 7.90
N VAL A 68 7.20 5.88 8.47
CA VAL A 68 7.46 4.63 7.73
C VAL A 68 6.33 4.32 6.76
N VAL A 69 5.07 4.51 7.16
CA VAL A 69 3.91 4.20 6.31
C VAL A 69 3.59 5.29 5.29
N ALA A 70 4.18 6.46 5.41
CA ALA A 70 3.93 7.56 4.48
C ALA A 70 4.45 7.21 3.08
N ILE A 71 3.54 7.11 2.11
CA ILE A 71 3.91 6.93 0.71
C ILE A 71 4.32 8.30 0.15
N PRO A 72 5.58 8.49 -0.28
CA PRO A 72 6.00 9.73 -0.92
C PRO A 72 5.23 9.91 -2.23
N ARG A 73 4.75 11.14 -2.47
CA ARG A 73 3.95 11.47 -3.67
C ARG A 73 4.62 12.48 -4.59
N ASP A 74 5.78 12.96 -4.20
CA ASP A 74 6.55 14.04 -4.81
C ASP A 74 7.94 13.60 -5.26
N LEU A 75 8.14 12.29 -5.41
CA LEU A 75 9.40 11.77 -5.94
C LEU A 75 9.57 12.20 -7.40
N PRO A 76 10.76 12.69 -7.78
CA PRO A 76 11.07 12.96 -9.17
C PRO A 76 11.14 11.62 -9.92
N LEU A 77 10.11 11.32 -10.70
CA LEU A 77 10.11 10.15 -11.56
C LEU A 77 10.66 10.51 -12.94
N PRO A 78 11.42 9.62 -13.58
CA PRO A 78 11.77 9.80 -14.98
C PRO A 78 10.50 9.82 -15.82
N ASP A 79 10.56 10.51 -16.97
CA ASP A 79 9.48 10.47 -17.95
C ASP A 79 9.37 9.04 -18.49
N VAL A 80 8.28 8.37 -18.20
CA VAL A 80 8.05 6.96 -18.57
C VAL A 80 6.84 6.90 -19.49
N ASP A 81 7.05 6.29 -20.66
CA ASP A 81 5.94 5.95 -21.54
C ASP A 81 5.11 4.85 -20.85
N LEU A 82 3.90 5.22 -20.42
CA LEU A 82 2.94 4.31 -19.79
C LEU A 82 1.97 3.68 -20.79
N GLU A 83 2.13 3.99 -22.09
CA GLU A 83 1.32 3.36 -23.11
C GLU A 83 1.66 1.87 -23.23
N ARG A 84 0.62 1.06 -23.35
CA ARG A 84 0.81 -0.37 -23.55
C ARG A 84 1.46 -0.60 -24.92
N PRO A 85 2.56 -1.37 -24.99
CA PRO A 85 3.17 -1.73 -26.28
C PRO A 85 2.12 -2.33 -27.23
N ARG A 86 2.02 -1.77 -28.43
CA ARG A 86 1.14 -2.28 -29.50
C ARG A 86 1.88 -3.11 -30.53
N LYS A 87 3.18 -3.33 -30.31
CA LYS A 87 4.01 -4.11 -31.23
C LYS A 87 3.93 -5.59 -30.85
N PRO A 88 3.84 -6.49 -31.85
CA PRO A 88 3.94 -7.91 -31.60
C PRO A 88 5.29 -8.25 -30.97
N PRO A 89 5.39 -9.41 -30.30
CA PRO A 89 6.67 -9.88 -29.76
C PRO A 89 7.76 -9.91 -30.82
N ILE A 90 8.95 -9.49 -30.41
CA ILE A 90 10.14 -9.55 -31.28
C ILE A 90 10.52 -11.00 -31.60
N PRO A 91 11.23 -11.28 -32.73
CA PRO A 91 11.57 -12.63 -33.12
C PRO A 91 12.28 -13.47 -32.06
N GLU A 92 13.07 -12.83 -31.19
CA GLU A 92 13.76 -13.49 -30.08
C GLU A 92 12.79 -14.04 -29.04
N VAL A 93 11.70 -13.33 -28.76
CA VAL A 93 10.63 -13.79 -27.84
C VAL A 93 9.90 -14.99 -28.42
N THR A 94 9.66 -14.99 -29.73
CA THR A 94 9.05 -16.14 -30.44
C THR A 94 9.95 -17.36 -30.38
N ALA A 95 11.23 -17.20 -30.71
CA ALA A 95 12.21 -18.29 -30.65
C ALA A 95 12.36 -18.87 -29.22
N LEU A 96 12.39 -18.02 -28.22
CA LEU A 96 12.43 -18.46 -26.83
C LEU A 96 11.13 -19.18 -26.41
N ALA A 97 9.99 -18.73 -26.89
CA ALA A 97 8.69 -19.36 -26.64
C ALA A 97 8.64 -20.78 -27.22
N ASP A 98 9.18 -20.96 -28.44
CA ASP A 98 9.25 -22.28 -29.08
C ASP A 98 10.19 -23.22 -28.29
N ALA A 99 11.36 -22.73 -27.88
CA ALA A 99 12.30 -23.49 -27.07
C ALA A 99 11.77 -23.92 -25.72
N LEU A 100 10.88 -23.14 -25.13
CA LEU A 100 10.29 -23.37 -23.79
C LEU A 100 8.88 -23.99 -23.85
N GLY A 101 8.32 -24.27 -25.01
CA GLY A 101 6.97 -24.81 -25.19
C GLY A 101 5.86 -23.79 -24.85
N LEU A 102 6.14 -22.49 -24.95
CA LEU A 102 5.22 -21.38 -24.64
C LEU A 102 4.57 -20.74 -25.86
N THR A 103 4.69 -21.33 -27.04
CA THR A 103 4.24 -20.81 -28.34
C THR A 103 2.76 -20.39 -28.31
N ALA A 104 1.89 -21.20 -27.72
CA ALA A 104 0.47 -20.88 -27.63
C ALA A 104 0.19 -19.66 -26.73
N ALA A 105 0.95 -19.46 -25.67
CA ALA A 105 0.78 -18.30 -24.76
C ALA A 105 1.26 -17.00 -25.43
N VAL A 106 2.41 -17.07 -26.13
CA VAL A 106 2.95 -15.92 -26.88
C VAL A 106 2.05 -15.59 -28.07
N GLY A 107 1.49 -16.59 -28.75
CA GLY A 107 0.51 -16.37 -29.83
C GLY A 107 -0.75 -15.63 -29.36
N ARG A 108 -1.29 -15.99 -28.19
CA ARG A 108 -2.43 -15.25 -27.60
C ARG A 108 -2.04 -13.80 -27.23
N LEU A 109 -0.84 -13.58 -26.70
CA LEU A 109 -0.35 -12.25 -26.42
C LEU A 109 -0.24 -11.40 -27.69
N SER A 110 0.37 -11.95 -28.76
CA SER A 110 0.48 -11.26 -30.06
C SER A 110 -0.89 -10.87 -30.59
N ALA A 111 -1.84 -11.79 -30.62
CA ALA A 111 -3.21 -11.51 -31.08
C ALA A 111 -3.89 -10.43 -30.23
N ALA A 112 -3.68 -10.42 -28.91
CA ALA A 112 -4.24 -9.39 -28.04
C ALA A 112 -3.61 -8.01 -28.28
N LEU A 113 -2.33 -7.95 -28.61
CA LEU A 113 -1.64 -6.70 -28.93
C LEU A 113 -2.07 -6.14 -30.30
N GLU A 114 -2.35 -6.99 -31.27
CA GLU A 114 -2.84 -6.61 -32.60
C GLU A 114 -4.31 -6.22 -32.57
N GLY A 115 -5.16 -6.93 -31.83
CA GLY A 115 -6.62 -6.72 -31.77
C GLY A 115 -7.08 -5.49 -30.98
N THR A 116 -6.19 -4.74 -30.36
CA THR A 116 -6.51 -3.49 -29.65
C THR A 116 -6.33 -2.23 -30.49
N ALA A 117 -6.22 -2.37 -31.80
CA ALA A 117 -6.12 -1.29 -32.78
C ALA A 117 -7.48 -0.84 -33.35
N ALA A 118 -8.59 -1.05 -32.60
CA ALA A 118 -9.94 -0.57 -32.95
C ALA A 118 -10.41 0.48 -31.95
#